data_0a92e516517a55e5cd47624fd57cf26a
#
_entry.id   0a92e516517a55e5cd47624fd57cf26a
#
_cell.length_a   1.000
_cell.length_b   1.000
_cell.length_c   1.000
_cell.angle_alpha   90.00
_cell.angle_beta   90.00
_cell.angle_gamma   90.00
#
_symmetry.space_group_name_H-M   'P 1'
#
loop_
_entity.id
_entity.type
_entity.pdbx_description
1 polymer ?
#
loop_
_entity_poly.entity_id
_entity_poly.type
_entity_poly.pdbx_seq_one_letter_code
_entity_poly.pdbx_strand_id
1 'polypeptide(L)'
;FRSSYRPTGATSDDTLPDDLLTRFRAAAVAAGLFDADEGSVYADIVMGMLSGTPSAVQDRFEAVEREHGGMEAMRWFYDYCVANNYVKKGVLDKNPRFDSHGLVITINLAKPEFKNMKKAAAGNSVAGGYPACTICHENEGFAGRNKRTLRTIPATLGDEPWFWQFSPYGYFYQHGICVNDEHTPMHVSRSTFGHLLDFVDRFPGYFLGCNAALPRIGGSVLAHDHYQGGGELLPMHKAAAWATMTLPEYPDATIEILDWPGTAVRVVAKSRDTIIEVCDKIREGWIN
;
A
#
# COMPACT_ATOMS: atom_id res chain seq x y z
N PHE A 1 -5.68 27.57 -17.64
CA PHE A 1 -5.38 27.61 -16.19
C PHE A 1 -3.92 27.24 -15.89
N ARG A 2 -3.34 26.17 -16.48
CA ARG A 2 -1.93 25.76 -16.25
C ARG A 2 -0.88 26.78 -16.72
N SER A 3 -1.17 27.57 -17.74
CA SER A 3 -0.19 28.51 -18.34
C SER A 3 -0.03 29.84 -17.57
N SER A 4 -0.93 30.15 -16.65
CA SER A 4 -0.93 31.42 -15.89
C SER A 4 -0.62 31.25 -14.39
N TYR A 5 -0.54 30.02 -13.90
CA TYR A 5 -0.22 29.78 -12.49
C TYR A 5 1.27 29.99 -12.25
N ARG A 6 1.60 30.98 -11.45
CA ARG A 6 2.93 31.18 -10.88
C ARG A 6 2.83 30.89 -9.38
N PRO A 7 3.60 29.94 -8.85
CA PRO A 7 3.68 29.72 -7.41
C PRO A 7 4.07 31.04 -6.73
N THR A 8 3.28 31.49 -5.79
CA THR A 8 3.55 32.76 -5.07
C THR A 8 4.67 32.65 -4.04
N GLY A 9 5.31 31.50 -3.89
CA GLY A 9 6.39 31.26 -2.92
C GLY A 9 5.94 31.24 -1.45
N ALA A 10 4.67 31.48 -1.18
CA ALA A 10 4.13 31.36 0.18
C ALA A 10 3.83 29.89 0.49
N THR A 11 4.85 29.17 0.95
CA THR A 11 4.66 27.88 1.62
C THR A 11 4.38 28.19 3.09
N SER A 12 3.16 27.90 3.54
CA SER A 12 2.93 27.67 4.97
C SER A 12 3.45 26.27 5.25
N ASP A 13 4.64 26.14 5.78
CA ASP A 13 5.36 24.87 5.92
C ASP A 13 4.66 23.81 6.79
N ASP A 14 3.58 24.15 7.49
CA ASP A 14 2.90 23.30 8.45
C ASP A 14 1.42 22.97 8.15
N THR A 15 0.88 23.41 7.01
CA THR A 15 -0.54 23.20 6.71
C THR A 15 -0.74 21.99 5.81
N LEU A 16 -1.30 20.89 6.34
CA LEU A 16 -1.68 19.73 5.53
C LEU A 16 -2.71 20.12 4.45
N PRO A 17 -2.66 19.50 3.28
CA PRO A 17 -3.65 19.70 2.21
C PRO A 17 -5.10 19.52 2.67
N ASP A 18 -5.35 18.64 3.64
CA ASP A 18 -6.67 18.39 4.23
C ASP A 18 -7.28 19.66 4.85
N ASP A 19 -6.48 20.46 5.54
CA ASP A 19 -6.96 21.70 6.18
C ASP A 19 -7.28 22.77 5.13
N LEU A 20 -6.41 22.91 4.13
CA LEU A 20 -6.64 23.83 3.02
C LEU A 20 -7.89 23.45 2.20
N LEU A 21 -8.08 22.16 1.93
CA LEU A 21 -9.25 21.64 1.23
C LEU A 21 -10.53 21.78 2.07
N THR A 22 -10.45 21.66 3.37
CA THR A 22 -11.59 21.91 4.27
C THR A 22 -12.03 23.37 4.18
N ARG A 23 -11.07 24.29 4.24
CA ARG A 23 -11.33 25.73 4.08
C ARG A 23 -11.87 26.08 2.68
N PHE A 24 -11.26 25.49 1.63
CA PHE A 24 -11.71 25.65 0.25
C PHE A 24 -13.16 25.20 0.09
N ARG A 25 -13.50 23.99 0.54
CA ARG A 25 -14.88 23.46 0.47
C ARG A 25 -15.88 24.36 1.20
N ALA A 26 -15.56 24.78 2.42
CA ALA A 26 -16.43 25.65 3.20
C ALA A 26 -16.67 27.00 2.49
N ALA A 27 -15.62 27.61 1.97
CA ALA A 27 -15.72 28.87 1.23
C ALA A 27 -16.52 28.73 -0.07
N ALA A 28 -16.30 27.66 -0.82
CA ALA A 28 -16.98 27.42 -2.10
C ALA A 28 -18.48 27.12 -1.91
N VAL A 29 -18.85 26.32 -0.89
CA VAL A 29 -20.25 26.08 -0.54
C VAL A 29 -20.92 27.39 -0.09
N ALA A 30 -20.27 28.18 0.75
CA ALA A 30 -20.78 29.49 1.18
C ALA A 30 -20.97 30.47 0.00
N ALA A 31 -20.15 30.35 -1.04
CA ALA A 31 -20.26 31.13 -2.27
C ALA A 31 -21.27 30.55 -3.29
N GLY A 32 -21.92 29.43 -2.98
CA GLY A 32 -22.90 28.77 -3.88
C GLY A 32 -22.27 28.15 -5.13
N LEU A 33 -20.98 27.80 -5.11
CA LEU A 33 -20.31 27.23 -6.28
C LEU A 33 -20.63 25.74 -6.48
N PHE A 34 -20.93 25.01 -5.42
CA PHE A 34 -21.39 23.62 -5.41
C PHE A 34 -22.02 23.25 -4.06
N ASP A 35 -22.76 22.13 -4.02
CA ASP A 35 -23.38 21.64 -2.80
C ASP A 35 -22.38 20.92 -1.89
N ALA A 36 -22.68 20.83 -0.58
CA ALA A 36 -21.77 20.28 0.42
C ALA A 36 -21.38 18.82 0.18
N ASP A 37 -22.27 18.00 -0.38
CA ASP A 37 -22.06 16.60 -0.74
C ASP A 37 -21.15 16.42 -1.97
N GLU A 38 -21.03 17.44 -2.82
CA GLU A 38 -20.14 17.45 -3.98
C GLU A 38 -18.69 17.83 -3.61
N GLY A 39 -18.46 18.36 -2.40
CA GLY A 39 -17.17 18.92 -1.98
C GLY A 39 -15.98 17.98 -2.10
N SER A 40 -16.17 16.65 -1.96
CA SER A 40 -15.10 15.66 -2.15
C SER A 40 -14.68 15.50 -3.60
N VAL A 41 -15.63 15.60 -4.53
CA VAL A 41 -15.38 15.51 -5.98
C VAL A 41 -14.60 16.74 -6.45
N TYR A 42 -15.02 17.93 -6.01
CA TYR A 42 -14.31 19.17 -6.36
C TYR A 42 -12.92 19.25 -5.75
N ALA A 43 -12.71 18.72 -4.53
CA ALA A 43 -11.39 18.59 -3.93
C ALA A 43 -10.48 17.68 -4.77
N ASP A 44 -10.97 16.52 -5.22
CA ASP A 44 -10.23 15.62 -6.11
C ASP A 44 -9.90 16.29 -7.46
N ILE A 45 -10.84 17.07 -8.02
CA ILE A 45 -10.59 17.84 -9.26
C ILE A 45 -9.46 18.84 -9.07
N VAL A 46 -9.53 19.67 -8.03
CA VAL A 46 -8.51 20.71 -7.77
C VAL A 46 -7.14 20.06 -7.53
N MET A 47 -7.06 19.06 -6.66
CA MET A 47 -5.81 18.38 -6.38
C MET A 47 -5.27 17.60 -7.58
N GLY A 48 -6.14 17.02 -8.39
CA GLY A 48 -5.75 16.37 -9.64
C GLY A 48 -5.14 17.34 -10.65
N MET A 49 -5.65 18.59 -10.72
CA MET A 49 -5.08 19.65 -11.57
C MET A 49 -3.72 20.13 -11.07
N LEU A 50 -3.47 20.09 -9.77
CA LEU A 50 -2.21 20.51 -9.15
C LEU A 50 -1.17 19.37 -9.13
N SER A 51 -1.60 18.12 -9.27
CA SER A 51 -0.71 16.96 -9.27
C SER A 51 0.12 16.88 -10.55
N GLY A 52 1.35 16.42 -10.44
CA GLY A 52 2.19 16.03 -11.58
C GLY A 52 1.53 14.91 -12.40
N THR A 53 1.88 14.81 -13.68
CA THR A 53 1.45 13.67 -14.51
C THR A 53 2.06 12.37 -13.97
N PRO A 54 1.47 11.19 -14.22
CA PRO A 54 2.06 9.91 -13.84
C PRO A 54 3.54 9.79 -14.23
N SER A 55 3.85 10.02 -15.51
CA SER A 55 5.23 9.96 -16.01
C SER A 55 6.19 10.91 -15.28
N ALA A 56 5.77 12.17 -15.03
CA ALA A 56 6.63 13.14 -14.33
C ALA A 56 6.92 12.71 -12.87
N VAL A 57 5.98 12.03 -12.23
CA VAL A 57 6.18 11.51 -10.87
C VAL A 57 7.09 10.29 -10.89
N GLN A 58 6.90 9.38 -11.84
CA GLN A 58 7.78 8.22 -12.04
C GLN A 58 9.22 8.63 -12.37
N ASP A 59 9.41 9.53 -13.33
CA ASP A 59 10.73 10.08 -13.70
C ASP A 59 11.44 10.68 -12.47
N ARG A 60 10.70 11.40 -11.64
CA ARG A 60 11.27 12.00 -10.42
C ARG A 60 11.60 10.95 -9.37
N PHE A 61 10.75 9.95 -9.18
CA PHE A 61 11.03 8.82 -8.29
C PHE A 61 12.32 8.11 -8.70
N GLU A 62 12.44 7.75 -9.97
CA GLU A 62 13.62 7.07 -10.51
C GLU A 62 14.90 7.92 -10.37
N ALA A 63 14.78 9.23 -10.54
CA ALA A 63 15.90 10.15 -10.31
C ALA A 63 16.35 10.12 -8.85
N VAL A 64 15.41 10.19 -7.89
CA VAL A 64 15.73 10.12 -6.45
C VAL A 64 16.30 8.74 -6.10
N GLU A 65 15.71 7.66 -6.62
CA GLU A 65 16.19 6.29 -6.38
C GLU A 65 17.63 6.10 -6.86
N ARG A 66 17.94 6.60 -8.03
CA ARG A 66 19.28 6.51 -8.63
C ARG A 66 20.32 7.31 -7.86
N GLU A 67 19.92 8.45 -7.30
CA GLU A 67 20.82 9.36 -6.58
C GLU A 67 20.97 8.98 -5.10
N HIS A 68 19.89 8.54 -4.45
CA HIS A 68 19.82 8.39 -3.00
C HIS A 68 19.37 7.00 -2.53
N GLY A 69 19.01 6.09 -3.46
CA GLY A 69 18.54 4.74 -3.17
C GLY A 69 17.03 4.65 -2.93
N GLY A 70 16.54 3.40 -2.95
CA GLY A 70 15.11 3.09 -2.92
C GLY A 70 14.37 3.61 -1.70
N MET A 71 15.01 3.61 -0.52
CA MET A 71 14.36 4.09 0.70
C MET A 71 14.07 5.59 0.69
N GLU A 72 14.99 6.39 0.15
CA GLU A 72 14.79 7.84 0.02
C GLU A 72 13.76 8.16 -1.07
N ALA A 73 13.76 7.39 -2.16
CA ALA A 73 12.74 7.49 -3.20
C ALA A 73 11.33 7.17 -2.66
N MET A 74 11.18 6.12 -1.85
CA MET A 74 9.90 5.77 -1.22
C MET A 74 9.43 6.83 -0.22
N ARG A 75 10.36 7.46 0.53
CA ARG A 75 10.04 8.57 1.42
C ARG A 75 9.55 9.77 0.61
N TRP A 76 10.28 10.16 -0.41
CA TRP A 76 9.87 11.23 -1.31
C TRP A 76 8.48 10.97 -1.93
N PHE A 77 8.24 9.75 -2.40
CA PHE A 77 6.98 9.38 -3.02
C PHE A 77 5.81 9.41 -2.02
N TYR A 78 6.04 8.97 -0.78
CA TYR A 78 5.04 9.07 0.28
C TYR A 78 4.69 10.53 0.58
N ASP A 79 5.70 11.38 0.76
CA ASP A 79 5.51 12.81 1.01
C ASP A 79 4.80 13.50 -0.16
N TYR A 80 5.11 13.11 -1.38
CA TYR A 80 4.38 13.54 -2.56
C TYR A 80 2.89 13.14 -2.51
N CYS A 81 2.59 11.88 -2.15
CA CYS A 81 1.22 11.38 -2.02
C CYS A 81 0.45 12.03 -0.86
N VAL A 82 1.13 12.51 0.17
CA VAL A 82 0.56 13.37 1.21
C VAL A 82 0.29 14.77 0.65
N ALA A 83 1.26 15.37 -0.01
CA ALA A 83 1.16 16.73 -0.55
C ALA A 83 0.08 16.87 -1.63
N ASN A 84 -0.14 15.84 -2.47
CA ASN A 84 -1.21 15.84 -3.47
C ASN A 84 -2.55 15.37 -2.90
N ASN A 85 -2.63 15.13 -1.60
CA ASN A 85 -3.82 14.66 -0.86
C ASN A 85 -4.36 13.30 -1.34
N TYR A 86 -3.54 12.44 -1.89
CA TYR A 86 -3.93 11.04 -2.08
C TYR A 86 -3.90 10.30 -0.75
N VAL A 87 -2.79 10.36 0.00
CA VAL A 87 -2.72 9.89 1.38
C VAL A 87 -3.37 10.90 2.30
N LYS A 88 -4.43 10.49 2.99
CA LYS A 88 -5.24 11.35 3.87
C LYS A 88 -4.60 11.51 5.25
N LYS A 89 -3.39 12.09 5.28
CA LYS A 89 -2.57 12.15 6.50
C LYS A 89 -3.28 12.85 7.66
N GLY A 90 -3.97 13.96 7.41
CA GLY A 90 -4.71 14.68 8.44
C GLY A 90 -5.88 13.90 9.06
N VAL A 91 -6.37 12.85 8.36
CA VAL A 91 -7.36 11.91 8.90
C VAL A 91 -6.67 10.74 9.58
N LEU A 92 -5.59 10.21 8.99
CA LEU A 92 -4.81 9.10 9.54
C LEU A 92 -4.19 9.43 10.90
N ASP A 93 -3.67 10.65 11.07
CA ASP A 93 -3.05 11.11 12.31
C ASP A 93 -4.06 11.20 13.49
N LYS A 94 -5.35 11.16 13.20
CA LYS A 94 -6.43 11.13 14.20
C LYS A 94 -6.83 9.72 14.62
N ASN A 95 -6.31 8.68 13.95
CA ASN A 95 -6.59 7.30 14.31
C ASN A 95 -5.96 6.98 15.68
N PRO A 96 -6.75 6.57 16.69
CA PRO A 96 -6.18 6.11 17.94
C PRO A 96 -5.26 4.92 17.71
N ARG A 97 -4.06 4.98 18.25
CA ARG A 97 -3.06 3.90 18.19
C ARG A 97 -2.38 3.76 19.53
N PHE A 98 -2.39 2.56 20.08
CA PHE A 98 -1.84 2.28 21.41
C PHE A 98 -1.39 0.82 21.53
N ASP A 99 -0.45 0.58 22.45
CA ASP A 99 0.03 -0.76 22.77
C ASP A 99 -0.87 -1.44 23.80
N SER A 100 -1.17 -2.71 23.57
CA SER A 100 -1.91 -3.55 24.50
C SER A 100 -1.46 -5.00 24.41
N HIS A 101 -0.94 -5.56 25.50
CA HIS A 101 -0.52 -6.97 25.61
C HIS A 101 0.45 -7.40 24.50
N GLY A 102 1.40 -6.55 24.15
CA GLY A 102 2.38 -6.82 23.08
C GLY A 102 1.83 -6.65 21.65
N LEU A 103 0.59 -6.21 21.52
CA LEU A 103 -0.04 -5.87 20.24
C LEU A 103 -0.15 -4.37 20.06
N VAL A 104 -0.09 -3.91 18.82
CA VAL A 104 -0.47 -2.53 18.45
C VAL A 104 -1.92 -2.51 18.00
N ILE A 105 -2.74 -1.79 18.74
CA ILE A 105 -4.16 -1.59 18.40
C ILE A 105 -4.29 -0.27 17.65
N THR A 106 -4.89 -0.33 16.46
CA THR A 106 -5.21 0.85 15.66
C THR A 106 -6.71 0.89 15.40
N ILE A 107 -7.37 2.00 15.76
CA ILE A 107 -8.78 2.25 15.43
C ILE A 107 -8.80 3.10 14.17
N ASN A 108 -9.09 2.50 13.02
CA ASN A 108 -9.12 3.20 11.75
C ASN A 108 -10.46 3.92 11.54
N LEU A 109 -10.51 5.19 11.94
CA LEU A 109 -11.69 6.05 11.80
C LEU A 109 -11.93 6.51 10.35
N ALA A 110 -10.91 6.40 9.51
CA ALA A 110 -10.93 6.91 8.14
C ALA A 110 -11.49 5.91 7.12
N LYS A 111 -11.35 4.61 7.41
CA LYS A 111 -11.74 3.57 6.46
C LYS A 111 -13.20 3.15 6.68
N PRO A 112 -14.09 3.36 5.69
CA PRO A 112 -15.43 2.84 5.77
C PRO A 112 -15.42 1.31 5.76
N GLU A 113 -16.18 0.68 6.68
CA GLU A 113 -16.35 -0.76 6.70
C GLU A 113 -17.10 -1.25 5.46
N PHE A 114 -16.65 -2.37 4.90
CA PHE A 114 -17.39 -3.03 3.83
C PHE A 114 -18.64 -3.74 4.39
N LYS A 115 -19.82 -3.20 4.07
CA LYS A 115 -21.10 -3.81 4.44
C LYS A 115 -21.40 -5.11 3.69
N ASN A 116 -20.69 -5.40 2.60
CA ASN A 116 -20.88 -6.57 1.75
C ASN A 116 -19.54 -7.25 1.42
N MET A 117 -19.25 -8.38 2.08
CA MET A 117 -17.99 -9.12 1.93
C MET A 117 -17.76 -9.69 0.52
N LYS A 118 -18.83 -10.09 -0.19
CA LYS A 118 -18.70 -10.56 -1.58
C LYS A 118 -18.26 -9.44 -2.50
N LYS A 119 -18.82 -8.24 -2.32
CA LYS A 119 -18.45 -7.05 -3.09
C LYS A 119 -17.03 -6.58 -2.75
N ALA A 120 -16.62 -6.70 -1.48
CA ALA A 120 -15.27 -6.42 -1.04
C ALA A 120 -14.24 -7.38 -1.67
N ALA A 121 -14.51 -8.68 -1.66
CA ALA A 121 -13.65 -9.70 -2.27
C ALA A 121 -13.49 -9.50 -3.78
N ALA A 122 -14.54 -9.09 -4.47
CA ALA A 122 -14.51 -8.76 -5.89
C ALA A 122 -13.82 -7.40 -6.19
N GLY A 123 -13.45 -6.61 -5.16
CA GLY A 123 -12.84 -5.29 -5.34
C GLY A 123 -13.70 -4.31 -6.15
N ASN A 124 -15.05 -4.43 -6.04
CA ASN A 124 -15.99 -3.76 -6.93
C ASN A 124 -15.71 -4.03 -8.43
N SER A 125 -15.20 -5.22 -8.73
CA SER A 125 -15.00 -5.66 -10.12
C SER A 125 -16.35 -5.72 -10.84
N VAL A 126 -16.35 -5.24 -12.09
CA VAL A 126 -17.52 -5.27 -12.97
C VAL A 126 -17.08 -5.97 -14.24
N ALA A 127 -17.75 -7.05 -14.60
CA ALA A 127 -17.48 -7.76 -15.85
C ALA A 127 -17.64 -6.78 -17.03
N GLY A 128 -16.60 -6.65 -17.85
CA GLY A 128 -16.54 -5.66 -18.94
C GLY A 128 -16.49 -4.19 -18.50
N GLY A 129 -16.30 -3.93 -17.19
CA GLY A 129 -16.11 -2.58 -16.65
C GLY A 129 -14.69 -2.03 -16.83
N TYR A 130 -14.55 -0.71 -16.76
CA TYR A 130 -13.25 -0.03 -16.81
C TYR A 130 -13.17 1.06 -15.73
N PRO A 131 -12.09 1.10 -14.93
CA PRO A 131 -11.13 0.00 -14.70
C PRO A 131 -11.82 -1.27 -14.16
N ALA A 132 -11.27 -2.45 -14.41
CA ALA A 132 -11.91 -3.73 -14.03
C ALA A 132 -12.16 -3.86 -12.52
N CYS A 133 -11.26 -3.33 -11.68
CA CYS A 133 -11.47 -3.27 -10.21
C CYS A 133 -10.88 -1.99 -9.61
N THR A 134 -10.97 -1.85 -8.27
CA THR A 134 -10.54 -0.65 -7.54
C THR A 134 -9.03 -0.47 -7.43
N ILE A 135 -8.24 -1.51 -7.71
CA ILE A 135 -6.78 -1.48 -7.59
C ILE A 135 -6.06 -1.68 -8.93
N CYS A 136 -6.77 -1.84 -10.06
CA CYS A 136 -6.15 -1.87 -11.39
C CYS A 136 -5.33 -0.60 -11.66
N HIS A 137 -4.25 -0.75 -12.43
CA HIS A 137 -3.34 0.33 -12.79
C HIS A 137 -4.06 1.50 -13.47
N GLU A 138 -5.07 1.22 -14.27
CA GLU A 138 -5.91 2.21 -14.96
C GLU A 138 -6.68 3.15 -14.02
N ASN A 139 -6.67 2.87 -12.72
CA ASN A 139 -7.16 3.84 -11.73
C ASN A 139 -6.21 5.01 -11.51
N GLU A 140 -4.95 4.94 -11.95
CA GLU A 140 -4.01 6.05 -11.81
C GLU A 140 -4.51 7.28 -12.56
N GLY A 141 -4.77 8.35 -11.83
CA GLY A 141 -5.32 9.58 -12.40
C GLY A 141 -6.78 9.51 -12.86
N PHE A 142 -7.50 8.39 -12.61
CA PHE A 142 -8.82 8.15 -13.16
C PHE A 142 -9.92 8.97 -12.48
N ALA A 143 -10.51 9.86 -13.25
CA ALA A 143 -11.57 10.78 -12.81
C ALA A 143 -12.87 10.06 -12.39
N GLY A 144 -13.23 8.98 -13.08
CA GLY A 144 -14.49 8.27 -12.85
C GLY A 144 -14.62 7.58 -11.49
N ARG A 145 -13.51 7.47 -10.74
CA ARG A 145 -13.48 6.94 -9.35
C ARG A 145 -12.89 7.93 -8.35
N ASN A 146 -12.81 9.22 -8.67
CA ASN A 146 -12.19 10.26 -7.85
C ASN A 146 -10.75 9.91 -7.43
N LYS A 147 -9.97 9.37 -8.39
CA LYS A 147 -8.58 8.98 -8.19
C LYS A 147 -7.59 9.84 -9.01
N ARG A 148 -7.96 11.09 -9.29
CA ARG A 148 -7.11 12.01 -10.04
C ARG A 148 -5.74 12.24 -9.41
N THR A 149 -5.64 12.05 -8.12
CA THR A 149 -4.40 12.22 -7.34
C THR A 149 -3.63 10.91 -7.11
N LEU A 150 -4.20 9.74 -7.43
CA LEU A 150 -3.47 8.47 -7.36
C LEU A 150 -2.27 8.52 -8.29
N ARG A 151 -1.11 8.13 -7.75
CA ARG A 151 0.12 7.88 -8.50
C ARG A 151 0.70 6.55 -8.09
N THR A 152 1.42 5.92 -9.01
CA THR A 152 2.00 4.60 -8.86
C THR A 152 3.48 4.61 -9.21
N ILE A 153 4.22 3.64 -8.70
CA ILE A 153 5.63 3.42 -9.04
C ILE A 153 5.77 2.02 -9.61
N PRO A 154 6.38 1.86 -10.80
CA PRO A 154 6.59 0.55 -11.38
C PRO A 154 7.54 -0.29 -10.51
N ALA A 155 7.21 -1.57 -10.40
CA ALA A 155 8.02 -2.59 -9.75
C ALA A 155 8.13 -3.81 -10.68
N THR A 156 9.20 -4.57 -10.55
CA THR A 156 9.37 -5.87 -11.21
C THR A 156 9.54 -6.92 -10.13
N LEU A 157 8.66 -7.89 -10.10
CA LEU A 157 8.70 -9.00 -9.16
C LEU A 157 8.67 -10.30 -9.95
N GLY A 158 9.69 -11.15 -9.82
CA GLY A 158 9.79 -12.40 -10.58
C GLY A 158 9.74 -12.23 -12.09
N ASP A 159 10.37 -11.17 -12.62
CA ASP A 159 10.35 -10.77 -14.04
C ASP A 159 8.97 -10.35 -14.57
N GLU A 160 7.96 -10.21 -13.70
CA GLU A 160 6.63 -9.73 -14.06
C GLU A 160 6.47 -8.24 -13.76
N PRO A 161 5.63 -7.49 -14.54
CA PRO A 161 5.35 -6.10 -14.26
C PRO A 161 4.36 -5.98 -13.09
N TRP A 162 4.75 -5.22 -12.09
CA TRP A 162 3.97 -4.85 -10.91
C TRP A 162 4.06 -3.35 -10.71
N PHE A 163 3.23 -2.80 -9.82
CA PHE A 163 3.35 -1.41 -9.39
C PHE A 163 3.02 -1.25 -7.91
N TRP A 164 3.65 -0.26 -7.29
CA TRP A 164 3.36 0.13 -5.92
C TRP A 164 2.47 1.37 -5.88
N GLN A 165 1.51 1.38 -4.97
CA GLN A 165 0.73 2.57 -4.61
C GLN A 165 0.51 2.62 -3.11
N PHE A 166 0.56 3.82 -2.52
CA PHE A 166 0.20 4.00 -1.13
C PHE A 166 -1.31 3.86 -0.91
N SER A 167 -1.70 3.48 0.31
CA SER A 167 -3.11 3.44 0.69
C SER A 167 -3.54 4.83 1.20
N PRO A 168 -4.68 5.36 0.72
CA PRO A 168 -5.19 6.62 1.25
C PRO A 168 -5.61 6.54 2.72
N TYR A 169 -5.87 5.34 3.22
CA TYR A 169 -6.36 5.04 4.57
C TYR A 169 -5.61 3.85 5.17
N GLY A 170 -4.32 4.03 5.46
CA GLY A 170 -3.44 2.99 5.98
C GLY A 170 -3.67 2.66 7.45
N TYR A 171 -3.19 1.48 7.88
CA TYR A 171 -3.23 1.04 9.27
C TYR A 171 -1.91 1.28 10.02
N PHE A 172 -0.83 1.47 9.29
CA PHE A 172 0.52 1.64 9.78
C PHE A 172 1.29 2.60 8.86
N TYR A 173 2.48 2.97 9.29
CA TYR A 173 3.30 3.96 8.58
C TYR A 173 3.63 3.51 7.16
N GLN A 174 3.38 4.40 6.21
CA GLN A 174 3.63 4.20 4.78
C GLN A 174 2.96 2.94 4.21
N HIS A 175 1.75 2.64 4.71
CA HIS A 175 0.96 1.52 4.20
C HIS A 175 0.66 1.68 2.71
N GLY A 176 0.94 0.64 1.96
CA GLY A 176 0.65 0.58 0.53
C GLY A 176 0.41 -0.84 0.05
N ILE A 177 0.15 -0.96 -1.23
CA ILE A 177 -0.04 -2.23 -1.92
C ILE A 177 0.87 -2.31 -3.14
N CYS A 178 1.42 -3.49 -3.37
CA CYS A 178 2.08 -3.86 -4.61
C CYS A 178 1.11 -4.72 -5.42
N VAL A 179 0.76 -4.29 -6.61
CA VAL A 179 -0.31 -4.89 -7.42
C VAL A 179 0.29 -5.42 -8.71
N ASN A 180 -0.13 -6.61 -9.12
CA ASN A 180 0.22 -7.14 -10.44
C ASN A 180 -0.40 -6.24 -11.52
N ASP A 181 0.35 -5.92 -12.56
CA ASP A 181 -0.16 -5.10 -13.66
C ASP A 181 -1.26 -5.82 -14.44
N GLU A 182 -1.20 -7.15 -14.47
CA GLU A 182 -2.27 -7.97 -15.01
C GLU A 182 -3.38 -8.24 -13.98
N HIS A 183 -4.64 -8.07 -14.41
CA HIS A 183 -5.81 -8.34 -13.56
C HIS A 183 -6.07 -9.85 -13.46
N THR A 184 -5.26 -10.54 -12.67
CA THR A 184 -5.36 -11.97 -12.39
C THR A 184 -5.77 -12.22 -10.93
N PRO A 185 -6.52 -13.29 -10.61
CA PRO A 185 -6.88 -13.62 -9.24
C PRO A 185 -5.66 -13.89 -8.36
N MET A 186 -5.74 -13.53 -7.09
CA MET A 186 -4.71 -13.84 -6.10
C MET A 186 -4.43 -15.34 -6.03
N HIS A 187 -3.15 -15.69 -6.05
CA HIS A 187 -2.67 -17.04 -5.88
C HIS A 187 -1.41 -17.08 -5.03
N VAL A 188 -1.41 -17.91 -3.98
CA VAL A 188 -0.23 -18.10 -3.11
C VAL A 188 0.53 -19.36 -3.55
N SER A 189 1.71 -19.17 -4.08
CA SER A 189 2.58 -20.22 -4.59
C SER A 189 4.04 -19.99 -4.17
N ARG A 190 4.94 -20.85 -4.63
CA ARG A 190 6.38 -20.69 -4.43
C ARG A 190 6.90 -19.34 -4.95
N SER A 191 6.41 -18.87 -6.11
CA SER A 191 6.81 -17.57 -6.68
C SER A 191 6.45 -16.39 -5.79
N THR A 192 5.37 -16.49 -4.99
CA THR A 192 5.00 -15.45 -4.02
C THR A 192 6.16 -15.09 -3.10
N PHE A 193 6.89 -16.08 -2.56
CA PHE A 193 8.04 -15.80 -1.69
C PHE A 193 9.18 -15.08 -2.42
N GLY A 194 9.42 -15.43 -3.69
CA GLY A 194 10.36 -14.72 -4.55
C GLY A 194 9.95 -13.25 -4.75
N HIS A 195 8.69 -13.01 -5.09
CA HIS A 195 8.14 -11.66 -5.27
C HIS A 195 8.28 -10.79 -4.01
N LEU A 196 7.97 -11.36 -2.83
CA LEU A 196 8.13 -10.63 -1.57
C LEU A 196 9.59 -10.22 -1.33
N LEU A 197 10.55 -11.11 -1.63
CA LEU A 197 11.97 -10.82 -1.50
C LEU A 197 12.46 -9.79 -2.54
N ASP A 198 11.99 -9.84 -3.80
CA ASP A 198 12.33 -8.85 -4.82
C ASP A 198 12.00 -7.44 -4.38
N PHE A 199 10.84 -7.28 -3.76
CA PHE A 199 10.40 -5.98 -3.26
C PHE A 199 11.27 -5.47 -2.12
N VAL A 200 11.55 -6.30 -1.10
CA VAL A 200 12.33 -5.87 0.06
C VAL A 200 13.81 -5.70 -0.24
N ASP A 201 14.33 -6.39 -1.26
CA ASP A 201 15.69 -6.16 -1.76
C ASP A 201 15.84 -4.77 -2.38
N ARG A 202 14.82 -4.30 -3.11
CA ARG A 202 14.79 -2.93 -3.65
C ARG A 202 14.51 -1.88 -2.58
N PHE A 203 13.66 -2.21 -1.60
CA PHE A 203 13.18 -1.30 -0.54
C PHE A 203 13.44 -1.88 0.87
N PRO A 204 14.70 -1.93 1.33
CA PRO A 204 15.11 -2.70 2.51
C PRO A 204 14.56 -2.22 3.85
N GLY A 205 13.88 -1.09 3.90
CA GLY A 205 13.19 -0.59 5.09
C GLY A 205 11.71 -0.91 5.14
N TYR A 206 11.19 -1.58 4.10
CA TYR A 206 9.80 -2.01 4.02
C TYR A 206 9.67 -3.48 4.37
N PHE A 207 8.46 -3.87 4.78
CA PHE A 207 8.02 -5.26 4.68
C PHE A 207 6.97 -5.38 3.57
N LEU A 208 6.83 -6.57 3.00
CA LEU A 208 5.76 -6.92 2.09
C LEU A 208 5.16 -8.26 2.51
N GLY A 209 3.85 -8.39 2.46
CA GLY A 209 3.12 -9.58 2.84
C GLY A 209 1.97 -9.91 1.90
N CYS A 210 1.71 -11.19 1.72
CA CYS A 210 0.60 -11.70 0.95
C CYS A 210 -0.55 -12.14 1.87
N ASN A 211 -1.80 -11.86 1.50
CA ASN A 211 -2.95 -12.47 2.13
C ASN A 211 -3.09 -13.94 1.73
N ALA A 212 -3.82 -14.73 2.52
CA ALA A 212 -4.00 -16.17 2.30
C ALA A 212 -4.83 -16.53 1.04
N ALA A 213 -5.26 -15.57 0.24
CA ALA A 213 -6.10 -15.75 -0.95
C ALA A 213 -7.43 -16.51 -0.67
N LEU A 214 -7.90 -16.50 0.56
CA LEU A 214 -9.11 -17.20 1.00
C LEU A 214 -10.24 -16.22 1.35
N PRO A 215 -11.48 -16.43 0.85
CA PRO A 215 -12.57 -15.45 0.94
C PRO A 215 -13.05 -15.08 2.35
N ARG A 216 -12.58 -15.75 3.39
CA ARG A 216 -13.03 -15.54 4.78
C ARG A 216 -11.90 -15.23 5.75
N ILE A 217 -10.67 -15.17 5.24
CA ILE A 217 -9.47 -14.98 6.06
C ILE A 217 -8.77 -13.68 5.64
N GLY A 218 -9.43 -12.55 5.92
CA GLY A 218 -8.83 -11.22 5.85
C GLY A 218 -8.52 -10.65 4.47
N GLY A 219 -8.60 -11.41 3.40
CA GLY A 219 -8.31 -10.94 2.04
C GLY A 219 -9.44 -10.09 1.45
N SER A 220 -9.13 -8.89 0.98
CA SER A 220 -10.00 -8.08 0.14
C SER A 220 -9.43 -8.01 -1.28
N VAL A 221 -10.30 -7.80 -2.29
CA VAL A 221 -9.90 -7.74 -3.71
C VAL A 221 -9.19 -9.01 -4.21
N LEU A 222 -9.68 -10.18 -3.83
CA LEU A 222 -9.07 -11.47 -4.22
C LEU A 222 -9.09 -11.73 -5.74
N ALA A 223 -9.86 -10.94 -6.49
CA ALA A 223 -9.92 -11.03 -7.94
C ALA A 223 -8.72 -10.40 -8.66
N HIS A 224 -7.84 -9.71 -7.94
CA HIS A 224 -6.66 -9.07 -8.49
C HIS A 224 -5.46 -9.31 -7.58
N ASP A 225 -4.42 -9.94 -8.09
CA ASP A 225 -3.24 -10.31 -7.31
C ASP A 225 -2.51 -9.07 -6.80
N HIS A 226 -2.28 -9.05 -5.49
CA HIS A 226 -1.64 -7.94 -4.82
C HIS A 226 -1.08 -8.33 -3.46
N TYR A 227 -0.05 -7.62 -3.05
CA TYR A 227 0.60 -7.71 -1.74
C TYR A 227 0.40 -6.42 -0.96
N GLN A 228 0.52 -6.46 0.36
CA GLN A 228 0.42 -5.30 1.23
C GLN A 228 1.71 -5.13 2.03
N GLY A 229 2.13 -3.90 2.22
CA GLY A 229 3.36 -3.62 2.95
C GLY A 229 3.44 -2.20 3.48
N GLY A 230 4.54 -1.89 4.13
CA GLY A 230 4.80 -0.54 4.65
C GLY A 230 6.15 -0.38 5.30
N GLY A 231 6.44 0.84 5.71
CA GLY A 231 7.73 1.30 6.20
C GLY A 231 7.90 1.19 7.72
N GLU A 232 7.31 0.20 8.38
CA GLU A 232 7.53 -0.01 9.82
C GLU A 232 7.67 -1.48 10.20
N LEU A 233 8.42 -1.75 11.26
CA LEU A 233 8.50 -3.07 11.87
C LEU A 233 7.31 -3.31 12.79
N LEU A 234 6.44 -4.24 12.41
CA LEU A 234 5.29 -4.65 13.20
C LEU A 234 5.72 -5.52 14.42
N PRO A 235 4.89 -5.61 15.48
CA PRO A 235 5.23 -6.39 16.68
C PRO A 235 5.62 -7.83 16.39
N MET A 236 4.94 -8.52 15.47
CA MET A 236 5.26 -9.88 15.09
C MET A 236 6.68 -10.04 14.53
N HIS A 237 7.22 -9.05 13.81
CA HIS A 237 8.59 -9.08 13.30
C HIS A 237 9.63 -9.07 14.43
N LYS A 238 9.26 -8.57 15.62
CA LYS A 238 10.11 -8.46 16.82
C LYS A 238 9.87 -9.59 17.83
N ALA A 239 8.90 -10.47 17.56
CA ALA A 239 8.54 -11.54 18.48
C ALA A 239 9.72 -12.49 18.71
N ALA A 240 9.91 -12.94 19.95
CA ALA A 240 10.94 -13.91 20.30
C ALA A 240 10.61 -15.29 19.71
N ALA A 241 11.62 -16.11 19.52
CA ALA A 241 11.42 -17.51 19.18
C ALA A 241 10.98 -18.28 20.44
N TRP A 242 9.83 -18.97 20.38
CA TRP A 242 9.40 -19.94 21.37
C TRP A 242 10.13 -21.27 21.20
N ALA A 243 10.34 -21.69 19.94
CA ALA A 243 11.14 -22.86 19.59
C ALA A 243 11.93 -22.59 18.32
N THR A 244 13.05 -23.30 18.18
CA THR A 244 13.94 -23.17 17.02
C THR A 244 14.27 -24.56 16.50
N MET A 245 14.29 -24.73 15.18
CA MET A 245 14.68 -25.96 14.51
C MET A 245 15.50 -25.69 13.25
N THR A 246 16.22 -26.72 12.83
CA THR A 246 16.95 -26.75 11.55
C THR A 246 16.49 -27.95 10.73
N LEU A 247 16.59 -27.86 9.43
CA LEU A 247 16.33 -28.98 8.52
C LEU A 247 17.67 -29.49 7.98
N PRO A 248 17.92 -30.81 7.97
CA PRO A 248 19.17 -31.35 7.42
C PRO A 248 19.44 -30.98 5.98
N GLU A 249 18.37 -30.83 5.19
CA GLU A 249 18.42 -30.42 3.77
C GLU A 249 18.76 -28.94 3.57
N TYR A 250 18.57 -28.12 4.61
CA TYR A 250 18.80 -26.66 4.59
C TYR A 250 19.59 -26.24 5.84
N PRO A 251 20.87 -26.64 5.95
CA PRO A 251 21.66 -26.45 7.18
C PRO A 251 21.99 -24.98 7.48
N ASP A 252 21.83 -24.08 6.50
CA ASP A 252 21.99 -22.63 6.63
C ASP A 252 20.70 -21.92 7.06
N ALA A 253 19.57 -22.63 7.12
CA ALA A 253 18.30 -22.10 7.55
C ALA A 253 18.00 -22.39 9.02
N THR A 254 17.52 -21.38 9.72
CA THR A 254 16.90 -21.49 11.04
C THR A 254 15.41 -21.25 10.89
N ILE A 255 14.59 -22.17 11.43
CA ILE A 255 13.14 -22.07 11.47
C ILE A 255 12.74 -21.80 12.90
N GLU A 256 12.05 -20.71 13.15
CA GLU A 256 11.63 -20.27 14.47
C GLU A 256 10.10 -20.27 14.55
N ILE A 257 9.57 -20.95 15.56
CA ILE A 257 8.16 -20.79 15.95
C ILE A 257 8.12 -19.60 16.89
N LEU A 258 7.35 -18.57 16.53
CA LEU A 258 7.35 -17.32 17.28
C LEU A 258 6.41 -17.38 18.49
N ASP A 259 6.82 -16.74 19.58
CA ASP A 259 5.96 -16.43 20.72
C ASP A 259 5.00 -15.29 20.31
N TRP A 260 3.93 -15.68 19.66
CA TRP A 260 2.94 -14.80 19.06
C TRP A 260 1.53 -15.37 19.27
N PRO A 261 0.48 -14.54 19.47
CA PRO A 261 -0.89 -15.01 19.70
C PRO A 261 -1.49 -15.88 18.59
N GLY A 262 -1.01 -15.73 17.36
CA GLY A 262 -1.36 -16.60 16.24
C GLY A 262 -0.19 -17.52 15.86
N THR A 263 -0.46 -18.61 15.15
CA THR A 263 0.62 -19.47 14.64
C THR A 263 1.48 -18.66 13.65
N ALA A 264 2.75 -18.47 14.01
CA ALA A 264 3.70 -17.71 13.21
C ALA A 264 5.04 -18.43 13.17
N VAL A 265 5.61 -18.54 11.97
CA VAL A 265 6.92 -19.14 11.72
C VAL A 265 7.80 -18.10 11.05
N ARG A 266 9.04 -17.97 11.52
CA ARG A 266 10.06 -17.14 10.89
C ARG A 266 11.16 -18.03 10.34
N VAL A 267 11.47 -17.85 9.06
CA VAL A 267 12.58 -18.52 8.40
C VAL A 267 13.70 -17.50 8.24
N VAL A 268 14.88 -17.85 8.73
CA VAL A 268 16.10 -17.04 8.65
C VAL A 268 17.18 -17.84 7.92
N ALA A 269 17.68 -17.35 6.82
CA ALA A 269 18.80 -17.93 6.08
C ALA A 269 19.62 -16.83 5.38
N LYS A 270 20.84 -17.18 4.97
CA LYS A 270 21.69 -16.27 4.19
C LYS A 270 21.34 -16.29 2.71
N SER A 271 20.91 -17.45 2.22
CA SER A 271 20.52 -17.64 0.83
C SER A 271 19.06 -17.31 0.64
N ARG A 272 18.76 -16.46 -0.34
CA ARG A 272 17.42 -16.15 -0.82
C ARG A 272 16.68 -17.42 -1.27
N ASP A 273 17.36 -18.28 -2.05
CA ASP A 273 16.78 -19.52 -2.55
C ASP A 273 16.39 -20.45 -1.40
N THR A 274 17.23 -20.55 -0.37
CA THR A 274 16.92 -21.31 0.84
C THR A 274 15.66 -20.78 1.53
N ILE A 275 15.49 -19.46 1.64
CA ILE A 275 14.27 -18.88 2.23
C ILE A 275 13.04 -19.30 1.40
N ILE A 276 13.10 -19.19 0.08
CA ILE A 276 12.00 -19.54 -0.82
C ILE A 276 11.64 -21.03 -0.68
N GLU A 277 12.63 -21.92 -0.74
CA GLU A 277 12.44 -23.38 -0.64
C GLU A 277 11.82 -23.78 0.70
N VAL A 278 12.36 -23.28 1.81
CA VAL A 278 11.86 -23.61 3.14
C VAL A 278 10.46 -23.07 3.38
N CYS A 279 10.19 -21.81 2.95
CA CYS A 279 8.86 -21.21 3.09
C CYS A 279 7.82 -21.97 2.24
N ASP A 280 8.17 -22.37 1.02
CA ASP A 280 7.28 -23.14 0.17
C ASP A 280 7.02 -24.55 0.71
N LYS A 281 8.04 -25.22 1.24
CA LYS A 281 7.89 -26.52 1.93
C LYS A 281 6.93 -26.41 3.13
N ILE A 282 7.03 -25.33 3.90
CA ILE A 282 6.10 -25.08 5.03
C ILE A 282 4.68 -24.84 4.49
N ARG A 283 4.52 -24.04 3.43
CA ARG A 283 3.22 -23.77 2.79
C ARG A 283 2.58 -25.07 2.29
N GLU A 284 3.32 -25.91 1.57
CA GLU A 284 2.82 -27.18 1.07
C GLU A 284 2.41 -28.13 2.20
N GLY A 285 3.23 -28.24 3.25
CA GLY A 285 2.88 -29.02 4.42
C GLY A 285 1.69 -28.50 5.22
N TRP A 286 1.36 -27.21 5.09
CA TRP A 286 0.18 -26.62 5.73
C TRP A 286 -1.11 -26.85 4.93
N ILE A 287 -1.02 -26.98 3.61
CA ILE A 287 -2.18 -27.19 2.73
C ILE A 287 -2.61 -28.67 2.70
N ASN A 288 -1.68 -29.61 2.87
CA ASN A 288 -1.90 -31.07 2.88
C ASN A 288 -2.12 -31.61 4.30
#